data_286601825bd60bb127adf63e82f5db2d
#
_entry.id   286601825bd60bb127adf63e82f5db2d
#
_cell.length_a   1.000
_cell.length_b   1.000
_cell.length_c   1.000
_cell.angle_alpha   90.00
_cell.angle_beta   90.00
_cell.angle_gamma   90.00
#
_symmetry.space_group_name_H-M   'P 1'
#
loop_
_entity.id
_entity.type
_entity.pdbx_description
1 polymer ?
#
loop_
_entity_poly.entity_id
_entity_poly.type
_entity_poly.pdbx_seq_one_letter_code
_entity_poly.pdbx_strand_id
1 'polypeptide(L)'
;MRRFAVTGRSAGLEVCAALLAAAPNAKTAERLLVGFDEAIAGRTLTDLPDSLIAELAKHRGDSLELRLLQRDEAAYVEATQKILDTQISKESRFELIEILSSHRRPKDVAVWLELVTRKEPSVLKIAALTALMPSEELSVATQVLAQWSQLNAEEQQAAQTLLASRPQWSLPLLNAVSDGSIPVDVIDSQTVRKMQYHREGTLQTKIEDLWPALASEEPRIDTQS
;
A
#
# COMPACT_ATOMS: atom_id res chain seq x y z
N MET A 1 27.07 11.39 2.93
CA MET A 1 25.70 11.01 3.20
C MET A 1 25.08 10.18 2.09
N ARG A 2 25.06 10.63 0.81
CA ARG A 2 24.50 9.91 -0.35
C ARG A 2 24.83 8.41 -0.38
N ARG A 3 26.11 8.03 -0.21
CA ARG A 3 26.59 6.63 -0.23
C ARG A 3 25.89 5.74 0.81
N PHE A 4 25.56 6.26 1.97
CA PHE A 4 24.92 5.52 3.05
C PHE A 4 23.40 5.46 2.87
N ALA A 5 22.79 6.54 2.36
CA ALA A 5 21.35 6.60 2.11
C ALA A 5 20.91 5.69 0.94
N VAL A 6 21.73 5.54 -0.12
CA VAL A 6 21.42 4.70 -1.31
C VAL A 6 21.10 3.26 -0.93
N THR A 7 21.73 2.72 0.12
CA THR A 7 21.49 1.32 0.53
C THR A 7 20.11 1.10 1.14
N GLY A 8 19.47 2.15 1.69
CA GLY A 8 18.19 2.08 2.41
C GLY A 8 18.18 1.19 3.65
N ARG A 9 19.35 0.67 4.06
CA ARG A 9 19.46 -0.17 5.26
C ARG A 9 19.51 0.68 6.51
N SER A 10 18.87 0.23 7.60
CA SER A 10 18.80 0.95 8.89
C SER A 10 20.18 1.44 9.37
N ALA A 11 21.20 0.61 9.34
CA ALA A 11 22.56 1.01 9.73
C ALA A 11 23.14 2.16 8.87
N GLY A 12 22.84 2.20 7.58
CA GLY A 12 23.26 3.30 6.70
C GLY A 12 22.50 4.60 7.00
N LEU A 13 21.23 4.49 7.33
CA LEU A 13 20.39 5.63 7.70
C LEU A 13 20.76 6.18 9.07
N GLU A 14 21.16 5.35 10.04
CA GLU A 14 21.71 5.78 11.32
C GLU A 14 23.02 6.55 11.16
N VAL A 15 23.90 6.11 10.24
CA VAL A 15 25.09 6.89 9.87
C VAL A 15 24.73 8.24 9.28
N CYS A 16 23.65 8.32 8.48
CA CYS A 16 23.15 9.60 7.97
C CYS A 16 22.73 10.53 9.11
N ALA A 17 22.03 10.02 10.13
CA ALA A 17 21.66 10.78 11.33
C ALA A 17 22.91 11.32 12.06
N ALA A 18 23.87 10.44 12.33
CA ALA A 18 25.12 10.82 12.99
C ALA A 18 25.92 11.88 12.20
N LEU A 19 25.94 11.80 10.87
CA LEU A 19 26.58 12.81 10.02
C LEU A 19 25.87 14.16 10.08
N LEU A 20 24.53 14.19 10.12
CA LEU A 20 23.76 15.42 10.30
C LEU A 20 23.98 16.03 11.67
N ALA A 21 23.93 15.23 12.74
CA ALA A 21 24.17 15.67 14.11
C ALA A 21 25.57 16.24 14.29
N ALA A 22 26.58 15.68 13.59
CA ALA A 22 27.97 16.12 13.64
C ALA A 22 28.28 17.28 12.69
N ALA A 23 27.32 17.80 11.93
CA ALA A 23 27.55 18.87 10.98
C ALA A 23 27.99 20.18 11.71
N PRO A 24 29.17 20.73 11.39
CA PRO A 24 29.72 21.85 12.15
C PRO A 24 29.00 23.19 11.94
N ASN A 25 28.18 23.28 10.88
CA ASN A 25 27.41 24.48 10.54
C ASN A 25 26.27 24.14 9.56
N ALA A 26 25.30 25.07 9.43
CA ALA A 26 24.13 24.93 8.56
C ALA A 26 24.48 24.61 7.09
N LYS A 27 25.53 25.23 6.55
CA LYS A 27 25.97 25.01 5.16
C LYS A 27 26.44 23.57 4.92
N THR A 28 27.09 22.96 5.90
CA THR A 28 27.52 21.56 5.83
C THR A 28 26.30 20.64 5.94
N ALA A 29 25.37 20.91 6.85
CA ALA A 29 24.13 20.18 6.98
C ALA A 29 23.31 20.21 5.69
N GLU A 30 23.16 21.37 5.07
CA GLU A 30 22.47 21.55 3.79
C GLU A 30 23.07 20.68 2.66
N ARG A 31 24.41 20.65 2.54
CA ARG A 31 25.09 19.77 1.57
C ARG A 31 24.85 18.28 1.84
N LEU A 32 24.81 17.88 3.11
CA LEU A 32 24.49 16.51 3.51
C LEU A 32 23.05 16.18 3.13
N LEU A 33 22.11 17.11 3.34
CA LEU A 33 20.70 16.95 2.98
C LEU A 33 20.50 16.83 1.46
N VAL A 34 21.14 17.67 0.67
CA VAL A 34 21.11 17.55 -0.81
C VAL A 34 21.56 16.15 -1.24
N GLY A 35 22.70 15.67 -0.72
CA GLY A 35 23.17 14.32 -1.03
C GLY A 35 22.27 13.20 -0.51
N PHE A 36 21.50 13.45 0.55
CA PHE A 36 20.46 12.53 1.02
C PHE A 36 19.27 12.51 0.06
N ASP A 37 18.75 13.69 -0.32
CA ASP A 37 17.63 13.82 -1.25
C ASP A 37 17.90 13.18 -2.61
N GLU A 38 19.10 13.40 -3.16
CA GLU A 38 19.52 12.73 -4.39
C GLU A 38 19.56 11.21 -4.27
N ALA A 39 19.89 10.69 -3.10
CA ALA A 39 19.98 9.25 -2.87
C ALA A 39 18.61 8.57 -2.74
N ILE A 40 17.61 9.33 -2.28
CA ILE A 40 16.25 8.83 -2.03
C ILE A 40 15.26 9.29 -3.11
N ALA A 41 15.70 10.07 -4.09
CA ALA A 41 14.85 10.56 -5.18
C ALA A 41 14.08 9.39 -5.84
N GLY A 42 12.76 9.52 -5.92
CA GLY A 42 11.86 8.49 -6.44
C GLY A 42 11.59 7.30 -5.49
N ARG A 43 11.96 7.42 -4.21
CA ARG A 43 11.66 6.43 -3.17
C ARG A 43 10.82 7.05 -2.08
N THR A 44 9.76 6.36 -1.68
CA THR A 44 9.01 6.72 -0.47
C THR A 44 9.73 6.16 0.75
N LEU A 45 10.08 7.02 1.70
CA LEU A 45 10.78 6.62 2.92
C LEU A 45 9.75 6.28 4.00
N THR A 46 9.50 5.00 4.19
CA THR A 46 8.51 4.51 5.15
C THR A 46 9.12 4.05 6.47
N ASP A 47 10.42 3.70 6.49
CA ASP A 47 11.12 3.12 7.64
C ASP A 47 12.42 3.86 7.94
N LEU A 48 12.30 5.14 8.33
CA LEU A 48 13.45 5.90 8.81
C LEU A 48 13.71 5.65 10.31
N PRO A 49 14.98 5.52 10.73
CA PRO A 49 15.30 5.53 12.16
C PRO A 49 14.87 6.83 12.83
N ASP A 50 14.35 6.74 14.08
CA ASP A 50 13.90 7.91 14.84
C ASP A 50 14.99 8.98 14.98
N SER A 51 16.25 8.56 15.11
CA SER A 51 17.41 9.45 15.16
C SER A 51 17.54 10.30 13.88
N LEU A 52 17.30 9.71 12.70
CA LEU A 52 17.36 10.43 11.43
C LEU A 52 16.16 11.35 11.27
N ILE A 53 14.96 10.91 11.65
CA ILE A 53 13.74 11.73 11.61
C ILE A 53 13.96 12.99 12.46
N ALA A 54 14.47 12.84 13.69
CA ALA A 54 14.74 13.96 14.58
C ALA A 54 15.76 14.96 13.99
N GLU A 55 16.83 14.47 13.36
CA GLU A 55 17.82 15.36 12.71
C GLU A 55 17.25 16.03 11.46
N LEU A 56 16.46 15.32 10.65
CA LEU A 56 15.78 15.93 9.49
C LEU A 56 14.83 17.05 9.93
N ALA A 57 14.06 16.86 10.99
CA ALA A 57 13.15 17.87 11.54
C ALA A 57 13.88 19.15 12.00
N LYS A 58 15.05 19.02 12.62
CA LYS A 58 15.88 20.18 13.02
C LYS A 58 16.32 21.05 11.83
N HIS A 59 16.57 20.45 10.68
CA HIS A 59 17.14 21.13 9.52
C HIS A 59 16.11 21.53 8.48
N ARG A 60 14.99 20.81 8.37
CA ARG A 60 13.95 21.02 7.33
C ARG A 60 12.69 21.69 7.88
N GLY A 61 12.60 21.86 9.19
CA GLY A 61 11.39 22.28 9.84
C GLY A 61 10.38 21.12 9.98
N ASP A 62 9.19 21.49 10.42
CA ASP A 62 8.12 20.55 10.78
C ASP A 62 7.23 20.25 9.57
N SER A 63 7.75 19.47 8.59
CA SER A 63 6.94 19.06 7.44
C SER A 63 5.92 17.99 7.83
N LEU A 64 4.80 17.93 7.09
CA LEU A 64 3.75 16.93 7.34
C LEU A 64 4.31 15.50 7.27
N GLU A 65 5.16 15.21 6.28
CA GLU A 65 5.77 13.90 6.08
C GLU A 65 6.64 13.50 7.28
N LEU A 66 7.44 14.44 7.81
CA LEU A 66 8.26 14.18 9.00
C LEU A 66 7.41 13.97 10.25
N ARG A 67 6.35 14.75 10.43
CA ARG A 67 5.40 14.57 11.54
C ARG A 67 4.68 13.22 11.46
N LEU A 68 4.33 12.76 10.25
CA LEU A 68 3.76 11.43 10.03
C LEU A 68 4.74 10.32 10.43
N LEU A 69 6.02 10.45 10.05
CA LEU A 69 7.06 9.51 10.45
C LEU A 69 7.31 9.51 11.97
N GLN A 70 7.07 10.64 12.64
CA GLN A 70 7.07 10.76 14.12
C GLN A 70 5.79 10.22 14.77
N ARG A 71 4.81 9.75 13.98
CA ARG A 71 3.51 9.25 14.43
C ARG A 71 2.68 10.30 15.18
N ASP A 72 2.77 11.58 14.76
CA ASP A 72 1.94 12.66 15.28
C ASP A 72 0.47 12.48 14.88
N GLU A 73 -0.43 12.35 15.84
CA GLU A 73 -1.87 12.15 15.58
C GLU A 73 -2.50 13.32 14.82
N ALA A 74 -2.08 14.56 15.04
CA ALA A 74 -2.57 15.70 14.28
C ALA A 74 -2.12 15.65 12.82
N ALA A 75 -0.90 15.17 12.55
CA ALA A 75 -0.41 14.98 11.20
C ALA A 75 -1.21 13.91 10.43
N TYR A 76 -1.66 12.85 11.09
CA TYR A 76 -2.53 11.85 10.45
C TYR A 76 -3.87 12.45 10.03
N VAL A 77 -4.49 13.27 10.88
CA VAL A 77 -5.74 13.96 10.52
C VAL A 77 -5.51 14.89 9.33
N GLU A 78 -4.45 15.68 9.35
CA GLU A 78 -4.10 16.58 8.25
C GLU A 78 -3.84 15.80 6.95
N ALA A 79 -3.08 14.70 7.01
CA ALA A 79 -2.76 13.87 5.86
C ALA A 79 -4.02 13.23 5.26
N THR A 80 -4.92 12.68 6.07
CA THR A 80 -6.19 12.10 5.57
C THR A 80 -7.05 13.14 4.87
N GLN A 81 -7.11 14.37 5.39
CA GLN A 81 -7.81 15.48 4.72
C GLN A 81 -7.16 15.81 3.37
N LYS A 82 -5.84 15.93 3.30
CA LYS A 82 -5.10 16.20 2.05
C LYS A 82 -5.24 15.08 1.03
N ILE A 83 -5.24 13.82 1.47
CA ILE A 83 -5.45 12.66 0.59
C ILE A 83 -6.83 12.73 -0.10
N LEU A 84 -7.85 13.19 0.60
CA LEU A 84 -9.22 13.30 0.08
C LEU A 84 -9.49 14.63 -0.65
N ASP A 85 -8.57 15.60 -0.59
CA ASP A 85 -8.71 16.88 -1.25
C ASP A 85 -8.28 16.81 -2.72
N THR A 86 -9.25 16.95 -3.63
CA THR A 86 -9.00 16.90 -5.08
C THR A 86 -8.25 18.12 -5.63
N GLN A 87 -8.02 19.17 -4.83
CA GLN A 87 -7.19 20.31 -5.21
C GLN A 87 -5.68 20.04 -5.04
N ILE A 88 -5.34 19.02 -4.25
CA ILE A 88 -3.96 18.56 -4.09
C ILE A 88 -3.57 17.69 -5.28
N SER A 89 -2.34 17.84 -5.76
CA SER A 89 -1.84 17.04 -6.88
C SER A 89 -1.91 15.53 -6.60
N LYS A 90 -2.16 14.73 -7.61
CA LYS A 90 -2.23 13.27 -7.46
C LYS A 90 -0.91 12.68 -6.95
N GLU A 91 0.22 13.29 -7.32
CA GLU A 91 1.57 12.88 -6.90
C GLU A 91 1.72 13.06 -5.38
N SER A 92 1.38 14.24 -4.85
CA SER A 92 1.46 14.50 -3.40
C SER A 92 0.48 13.65 -2.60
N ARG A 93 -0.73 13.41 -3.14
CA ARG A 93 -1.72 12.52 -2.52
C ARG A 93 -1.22 11.07 -2.49
N PHE A 94 -0.59 10.61 -3.58
CA PHE A 94 -0.01 9.28 -3.68
C PHE A 94 1.12 9.09 -2.64
N GLU A 95 2.04 10.05 -2.50
CA GLU A 95 3.10 10.01 -1.49
C GLU A 95 2.54 9.91 -0.07
N LEU A 96 1.49 10.67 0.24
CA LEU A 96 0.82 10.59 1.54
C LEU A 96 0.17 9.22 1.77
N ILE A 97 -0.47 8.61 0.75
CA ILE A 97 -1.03 7.27 0.83
C ILE A 97 0.08 6.25 1.15
N GLU A 98 1.21 6.33 0.46
CA GLU A 98 2.37 5.45 0.69
C GLU A 98 2.87 5.54 2.14
N ILE A 99 3.05 6.76 2.67
CA ILE A 99 3.49 6.98 4.05
C ILE A 99 2.46 6.42 5.03
N LEU A 100 1.17 6.78 4.90
CA LEU A 100 0.13 6.35 5.82
C LEU A 100 -0.06 4.82 5.81
N SER A 101 -0.09 4.21 4.62
CA SER A 101 -0.30 2.77 4.48
C SER A 101 0.78 1.94 5.16
N SER A 102 2.02 2.45 5.21
CA SER A 102 3.13 1.78 5.91
C SER A 102 2.90 1.66 7.42
N HIS A 103 2.13 2.57 8.00
CA HIS A 103 1.83 2.57 9.45
C HIS A 103 0.71 1.59 9.83
N ARG A 104 -0.02 1.02 8.86
CA ARG A 104 -1.05 -0.03 9.02
C ARG A 104 -2.09 0.28 10.09
N ARG A 105 -2.59 1.52 10.14
CA ARG A 105 -3.54 1.96 11.16
C ARG A 105 -4.96 1.51 10.79
N PRO A 106 -5.69 0.81 11.69
CA PRO A 106 -7.08 0.42 11.43
C PRO A 106 -8.00 1.61 11.12
N LYS A 107 -7.76 2.76 11.74
CA LYS A 107 -8.55 3.99 11.51
C LYS A 107 -8.51 4.48 10.06
N ASP A 108 -7.49 4.13 9.29
CA ASP A 108 -7.29 4.63 7.93
C ASP A 108 -8.07 3.79 6.89
N VAL A 109 -8.61 2.62 7.28
CA VAL A 109 -9.40 1.74 6.37
C VAL A 109 -10.56 2.50 5.73
N ALA A 110 -11.26 3.35 6.50
CA ALA A 110 -12.36 4.16 5.99
C ALA A 110 -11.91 5.14 4.89
N VAL A 111 -10.71 5.73 5.01
CA VAL A 111 -10.13 6.64 4.02
C VAL A 111 -9.81 5.89 2.72
N TRP A 112 -9.24 4.70 2.83
CA TRP A 112 -8.93 3.87 1.66
C TRP A 112 -10.19 3.43 0.92
N LEU A 113 -11.22 3.00 1.63
CA LEU A 113 -12.51 2.66 1.04
C LEU A 113 -13.17 3.86 0.37
N GLU A 114 -13.08 5.05 0.98
CA GLU A 114 -13.60 6.28 0.41
C GLU A 114 -12.90 6.62 -0.92
N LEU A 115 -11.58 6.48 -1.02
CA LEU A 115 -10.85 6.68 -2.28
C LEU A 115 -11.29 5.71 -3.38
N VAL A 116 -11.56 4.45 -3.04
CA VAL A 116 -12.03 3.44 -4.00
C VAL A 116 -13.43 3.82 -4.54
N THR A 117 -14.30 4.39 -3.71
CA THR A 117 -15.69 4.75 -4.10
C THR A 117 -15.78 6.06 -4.88
N ARG A 118 -14.83 6.96 -4.71
CA ARG A 118 -14.82 8.27 -5.37
C ARG A 118 -14.37 8.18 -6.84
N LYS A 119 -14.70 9.21 -7.62
CA LYS A 119 -14.13 9.40 -8.96
C LYS A 119 -12.71 9.97 -8.82
N GLU A 120 -11.75 9.08 -8.69
CA GLU A 120 -10.33 9.40 -8.47
C GLU A 120 -9.46 8.84 -9.61
N PRO A 121 -8.25 9.36 -9.83
CA PRO A 121 -7.27 8.75 -10.72
C PRO A 121 -6.96 7.30 -10.31
N SER A 122 -6.84 6.40 -11.30
CA SER A 122 -6.60 4.96 -11.06
C SER A 122 -5.40 4.69 -10.15
N VAL A 123 -4.34 5.46 -10.27
CA VAL A 123 -3.15 5.31 -9.42
C VAL A 123 -3.48 5.47 -7.93
N LEU A 124 -4.38 6.38 -7.56
CA LEU A 124 -4.79 6.58 -6.17
C LEU A 124 -5.73 5.46 -5.69
N LYS A 125 -6.64 5.00 -6.54
CA LYS A 125 -7.52 3.86 -6.22
C LYS A 125 -6.72 2.57 -6.04
N ILE A 126 -5.75 2.30 -6.91
CA ILE A 126 -4.87 1.14 -6.81
C ILE A 126 -4.01 1.22 -5.54
N ALA A 127 -3.47 2.39 -5.21
CA ALA A 127 -2.74 2.60 -3.96
C ALA A 127 -3.63 2.36 -2.74
N ALA A 128 -4.88 2.83 -2.75
CA ALA A 128 -5.85 2.60 -1.67
C ALA A 128 -6.22 1.11 -1.53
N LEU A 129 -6.46 0.39 -2.65
CA LEU A 129 -6.68 -1.05 -2.64
C LEU A 129 -5.47 -1.81 -2.06
N THR A 130 -4.26 -1.38 -2.39
CA THR A 130 -3.02 -1.94 -1.82
C THR A 130 -2.91 -1.64 -0.32
N ALA A 131 -3.25 -0.42 0.11
CA ALA A 131 -3.25 -0.01 1.51
C ALA A 131 -4.26 -0.78 2.38
N LEU A 132 -5.31 -1.35 1.77
CA LEU A 132 -6.28 -2.23 2.44
C LEU A 132 -5.76 -3.65 2.70
N MET A 133 -4.68 -4.10 2.04
CA MET A 133 -4.15 -5.46 2.18
C MET A 133 -3.87 -5.92 3.63
N PRO A 134 -3.37 -5.06 4.54
CA PRO A 134 -3.14 -5.43 5.93
C PRO A 134 -4.43 -5.50 6.79
N SER A 135 -5.56 -4.98 6.30
CA SER A 135 -6.82 -4.96 7.05
C SER A 135 -7.36 -6.38 7.28
N GLU A 136 -8.11 -6.54 8.37
CA GLU A 136 -8.84 -7.77 8.70
C GLU A 136 -10.36 -7.58 8.67
N GLU A 137 -10.82 -6.38 8.32
CA GLU A 137 -12.23 -6.04 8.31
C GLU A 137 -13.00 -6.78 7.19
N LEU A 138 -14.03 -7.52 7.57
CA LEU A 138 -14.88 -8.25 6.61
C LEU A 138 -15.62 -7.32 5.65
N SER A 139 -15.96 -6.12 6.10
CA SER A 139 -16.66 -5.11 5.32
C SER A 139 -15.87 -4.64 4.09
N VAL A 140 -14.55 -4.77 4.09
CA VAL A 140 -13.69 -4.39 2.96
C VAL A 140 -14.10 -5.11 1.68
N ALA A 141 -14.27 -6.44 1.74
CA ALA A 141 -14.63 -7.21 0.56
C ALA A 141 -15.98 -6.77 -0.01
N THR A 142 -17.00 -6.59 0.84
CA THR A 142 -18.34 -6.19 0.42
C THR A 142 -18.34 -4.79 -0.22
N GLN A 143 -17.60 -3.86 0.37
CA GLN A 143 -17.54 -2.48 -0.14
C GLN A 143 -16.75 -2.39 -1.45
N VAL A 144 -15.66 -3.14 -1.60
CA VAL A 144 -14.90 -3.19 -2.85
C VAL A 144 -15.71 -3.85 -3.97
N LEU A 145 -16.40 -4.96 -3.67
CA LEU A 145 -17.27 -5.65 -4.64
C LEU A 145 -18.45 -4.77 -5.08
N ALA A 146 -19.01 -3.96 -4.20
CA ALA A 146 -20.06 -3.00 -4.55
C ALA A 146 -19.62 -1.94 -5.58
N GLN A 147 -18.31 -1.69 -5.69
CA GLN A 147 -17.74 -0.75 -6.67
C GLN A 147 -17.27 -1.44 -7.96
N TRP A 148 -17.35 -2.77 -8.07
CA TRP A 148 -16.73 -3.55 -9.14
C TRP A 148 -17.03 -3.03 -10.54
N SER A 149 -18.29 -2.71 -10.84
CA SER A 149 -18.72 -2.20 -12.14
C SER A 149 -18.22 -0.79 -12.48
N GLN A 150 -17.72 -0.05 -11.49
CA GLN A 150 -17.15 1.28 -11.66
C GLN A 150 -15.62 1.26 -11.76
N LEU A 151 -15.01 0.12 -11.49
CA LEU A 151 -13.57 -0.06 -11.59
C LEU A 151 -13.16 -0.37 -13.03
N ASN A 152 -12.10 0.26 -13.52
CA ASN A 152 -11.48 -0.12 -14.79
C ASN A 152 -10.65 -1.42 -14.64
N ALA A 153 -10.11 -1.94 -15.74
CA ALA A 153 -9.40 -3.22 -15.76
C ALA A 153 -8.20 -3.27 -14.79
N GLU A 154 -7.41 -2.20 -14.67
CA GLU A 154 -6.26 -2.15 -13.75
C GLU A 154 -6.72 -2.10 -12.29
N GLU A 155 -7.76 -1.34 -12.00
CA GLU A 155 -8.38 -1.26 -10.68
C GLU A 155 -9.02 -2.59 -10.28
N GLN A 156 -9.70 -3.27 -11.22
CA GLN A 156 -10.25 -4.62 -11.01
C GLN A 156 -9.14 -5.64 -10.72
N GLN A 157 -8.01 -5.55 -11.39
CA GLN A 157 -6.86 -6.40 -11.12
C GLN A 157 -6.30 -6.20 -9.70
N ALA A 158 -6.20 -4.94 -9.25
CA ALA A 158 -5.80 -4.63 -7.88
C ALA A 158 -6.84 -5.13 -6.85
N ALA A 159 -8.14 -4.98 -7.15
CA ALA A 159 -9.23 -5.50 -6.33
C ALA A 159 -9.20 -7.04 -6.25
N GLN A 160 -8.95 -7.76 -7.35
CA GLN A 160 -8.75 -9.21 -7.36
C GLN A 160 -7.61 -9.62 -6.44
N THR A 161 -6.47 -8.91 -6.54
CA THR A 161 -5.29 -9.16 -5.70
C THR A 161 -5.61 -9.00 -4.22
N LEU A 162 -6.36 -7.96 -3.86
CA LEU A 162 -6.83 -7.71 -2.49
C LEU A 162 -7.78 -8.83 -2.03
N LEU A 163 -8.83 -9.10 -2.79
CA LEU A 163 -9.88 -10.05 -2.42
C LEU A 163 -9.37 -11.50 -2.33
N ALA A 164 -8.41 -11.87 -3.17
CA ALA A 164 -7.75 -13.17 -3.11
C ALA A 164 -6.71 -13.29 -1.98
N SER A 165 -6.41 -12.23 -1.22
CA SER A 165 -5.37 -12.26 -0.19
C SER A 165 -5.79 -12.99 1.09
N ARG A 166 -7.09 -13.17 1.32
CA ARG A 166 -7.66 -13.77 2.54
C ARG A 166 -8.87 -14.64 2.24
N PRO A 167 -9.05 -15.77 2.92
CA PRO A 167 -10.20 -16.66 2.71
C PRO A 167 -11.54 -15.94 2.87
N GLN A 168 -11.66 -15.12 3.92
CA GLN A 168 -12.89 -14.39 4.23
C GLN A 168 -13.27 -13.33 3.18
N TRP A 169 -12.32 -12.89 2.35
CA TRP A 169 -12.59 -11.98 1.24
C TRP A 169 -12.73 -12.73 -0.09
N SER A 170 -12.07 -13.88 -0.22
CA SER A 170 -12.19 -14.73 -1.41
C SER A 170 -13.60 -15.30 -1.56
N LEU A 171 -14.25 -15.67 -0.46
CA LEU A 171 -15.60 -16.23 -0.51
C LEU A 171 -16.63 -15.26 -1.10
N PRO A 172 -16.74 -13.99 -0.68
CA PRO A 172 -17.58 -12.99 -1.36
C PRO A 172 -17.26 -12.81 -2.84
N LEU A 173 -15.99 -12.80 -3.25
CA LEU A 173 -15.61 -12.74 -4.66
C LEU A 173 -16.13 -13.94 -5.43
N LEU A 174 -15.91 -15.16 -4.93
CA LEU A 174 -16.41 -16.40 -5.56
C LEU A 174 -17.93 -16.43 -5.63
N ASN A 175 -18.63 -15.90 -4.64
CA ASN A 175 -20.08 -15.78 -4.67
C ASN A 175 -20.53 -14.84 -5.79
N ALA A 176 -19.90 -13.67 -5.94
CA ALA A 176 -20.20 -12.71 -7.01
C ALA A 176 -19.92 -13.27 -8.41
N VAL A 177 -18.94 -14.17 -8.55
CA VAL A 177 -18.71 -14.90 -9.81
C VAL A 177 -19.77 -15.97 -10.03
N SER A 178 -20.12 -16.73 -8.96
CA SER A 178 -21.13 -17.81 -9.07
C SER A 178 -22.52 -17.30 -9.41
N ASP A 179 -22.90 -16.12 -8.91
CA ASP A 179 -24.21 -15.51 -9.20
C ASP A 179 -24.23 -14.68 -10.52
N GLY A 180 -23.09 -14.60 -11.21
CA GLY A 180 -22.95 -13.90 -12.48
C GLY A 180 -22.80 -12.38 -12.38
N SER A 181 -22.70 -11.82 -11.17
CA SER A 181 -22.45 -10.38 -10.96
C SER A 181 -21.06 -9.97 -11.49
N ILE A 182 -20.11 -10.91 -11.47
CA ILE A 182 -18.78 -10.78 -12.06
C ILE A 182 -18.60 -11.91 -13.07
N PRO A 183 -18.28 -11.61 -14.35
CA PRO A 183 -18.01 -12.64 -15.35
C PRO A 183 -16.78 -13.49 -14.95
N VAL A 184 -16.87 -14.82 -15.16
CA VAL A 184 -15.82 -15.78 -14.78
C VAL A 184 -14.49 -15.54 -15.50
N ASP A 185 -14.55 -15.06 -16.73
CA ASP A 185 -13.41 -14.77 -17.60
C ASP A 185 -12.66 -13.48 -17.23
N VAL A 186 -13.26 -12.63 -16.39
CA VAL A 186 -12.60 -11.42 -15.86
C VAL A 186 -11.61 -11.77 -14.74
N ILE A 187 -11.80 -12.91 -14.07
CA ILE A 187 -10.89 -13.34 -12.98
C ILE A 187 -9.68 -14.05 -13.59
N ASP A 188 -8.49 -13.51 -13.33
CA ASP A 188 -7.26 -14.09 -13.85
C ASP A 188 -6.87 -15.39 -13.14
N SER A 189 -6.11 -16.24 -13.84
CA SER A 189 -5.69 -17.55 -13.32
C SER A 189 -4.77 -17.46 -12.08
N GLN A 190 -4.01 -16.37 -11.92
CA GLN A 190 -3.15 -16.17 -10.74
C GLN A 190 -4.00 -15.87 -9.51
N THR A 191 -5.05 -15.09 -9.67
CA THR A 191 -6.04 -14.83 -8.61
C THR A 191 -6.70 -16.14 -8.16
N VAL A 192 -7.14 -17.00 -9.11
CA VAL A 192 -7.72 -18.30 -8.79
C VAL A 192 -6.73 -19.17 -8.01
N ARG A 193 -5.49 -19.29 -8.51
CA ARG A 193 -4.44 -20.05 -7.81
C ARG A 193 -4.16 -19.52 -6.42
N LYS A 194 -4.14 -18.20 -6.23
CA LYS A 194 -3.95 -17.58 -4.92
C LYS A 194 -5.06 -17.97 -3.94
N MET A 195 -6.32 -18.01 -4.38
CA MET A 195 -7.44 -18.48 -3.58
C MET A 195 -7.34 -19.97 -3.23
N GLN A 196 -6.83 -20.83 -4.15
CA GLN A 196 -6.58 -22.25 -3.88
C GLN A 196 -5.58 -22.48 -2.74
N TYR A 197 -4.56 -21.60 -2.57
CA TYR A 197 -3.58 -21.73 -1.48
C TYR A 197 -4.18 -21.61 -0.08
N HIS A 198 -5.37 -21.04 0.06
CA HIS A 198 -6.04 -20.95 1.37
C HIS A 198 -6.50 -22.31 1.91
N ARG A 199 -6.63 -23.33 1.05
CA ARG A 199 -7.00 -24.71 1.40
C ARG A 199 -8.29 -24.86 2.22
N GLU A 200 -9.21 -23.92 2.09
CA GLU A 200 -10.54 -24.01 2.71
C GLU A 200 -11.49 -24.80 1.81
N GLY A 201 -12.16 -25.81 2.37
CA GLY A 201 -13.04 -26.71 1.61
C GLY A 201 -14.14 -26.00 0.82
N THR A 202 -14.77 -24.99 1.41
CA THR A 202 -15.81 -24.19 0.74
C THR A 202 -15.26 -23.42 -0.48
N LEU A 203 -14.05 -22.86 -0.36
CA LEU A 203 -13.40 -22.18 -1.48
C LEU A 203 -13.02 -23.17 -2.57
N GLN A 204 -12.45 -24.33 -2.21
CA GLN A 204 -12.05 -25.37 -3.15
C GLN A 204 -13.23 -25.83 -4.01
N THR A 205 -14.36 -26.20 -3.38
CA THR A 205 -15.56 -26.63 -4.09
C THR A 205 -16.02 -25.57 -5.10
N LYS A 206 -16.10 -24.30 -4.69
CA LYS A 206 -16.49 -23.23 -5.61
C LYS A 206 -15.51 -23.00 -6.75
N ILE A 207 -14.20 -23.12 -6.49
CA ILE A 207 -13.17 -23.00 -7.53
C ILE A 207 -13.26 -24.17 -8.51
N GLU A 208 -13.51 -25.40 -8.04
CA GLU A 208 -13.72 -26.57 -8.90
C GLU A 208 -14.94 -26.40 -9.81
N ASP A 209 -16.03 -25.86 -9.28
CA ASP A 209 -17.25 -25.60 -10.04
C ASP A 209 -17.04 -24.52 -11.11
N LEU A 210 -16.33 -23.44 -10.79
CA LEU A 210 -16.14 -22.28 -11.66
C LEU A 210 -14.99 -22.45 -12.67
N TRP A 211 -13.90 -23.10 -12.27
CA TRP A 211 -12.70 -23.31 -13.08
C TRP A 211 -12.19 -24.76 -13.03
N PRO A 212 -12.94 -25.73 -13.53
CA PRO A 212 -12.59 -27.17 -13.45
C PRO A 212 -11.22 -27.48 -14.07
N ALA A 213 -10.83 -26.76 -15.10
CA ALA A 213 -9.51 -26.94 -15.72
C ALA A 213 -8.34 -26.51 -14.84
N LEU A 214 -8.50 -25.43 -14.08
CA LEU A 214 -7.46 -24.95 -13.14
C LEU A 214 -7.41 -25.73 -11.83
N ALA A 215 -8.54 -26.28 -11.40
CA ALA A 215 -8.65 -27.08 -10.20
C ALA A 215 -7.89 -28.42 -10.30
N SER A 216 -7.77 -28.96 -11.51
CA SER A 216 -7.05 -30.22 -11.78
C SER A 216 -5.51 -30.05 -11.87
N GLU A 217 -5.00 -28.84 -11.95
CA GLU A 217 -3.57 -28.55 -11.89
C GLU A 217 -3.14 -28.42 -10.43
N GLU A 218 -2.39 -29.38 -9.88
CA GLU A 218 -1.75 -29.24 -8.57
C GLU A 218 -0.88 -27.97 -8.55
N PRO A 219 -0.97 -27.15 -7.47
CA PRO A 219 -0.12 -25.95 -7.35
C PRO A 219 1.35 -26.40 -7.34
N ARG A 220 2.08 -26.06 -8.41
CA ARG A 220 3.53 -26.27 -8.45
C ARG A 220 4.15 -25.41 -7.34
N ILE A 221 4.66 -26.08 -6.31
CA ILE A 221 5.52 -25.45 -5.32
C ILE A 221 6.85 -25.21 -6.05
N ASP A 222 7.09 -23.99 -6.51
CA ASP A 222 8.40 -23.58 -6.98
C ASP A 222 9.36 -23.60 -5.78
N THR A 223 9.96 -24.76 -5.56
CA THR A 223 11.09 -24.96 -4.67
C THR A 223 12.33 -24.43 -5.38
N GLN A 224 12.46 -23.12 -5.49
CA GLN A 224 13.75 -22.52 -5.82
C GLN A 224 14.38 -21.99 -4.53
N SER A 225 15.43 -22.69 -4.15
CA SER A 225 16.40 -22.46 -3.07
C SER A 225 17.10 -21.10 -3.19
#